data_14f6de6f262bd2e6ca339448b72a5dff
#
_entry.id   14f6de6f262bd2e6ca339448b72a5dff
#
_cell.length_a   1.000
_cell.length_b   1.000
_cell.length_c   1.000
_cell.angle_alpha   90.00
_cell.angle_beta   90.00
_cell.angle_gamma   90.00
#
_symmetry.space_group_name_H-M   'P 1'
#
loop_
_entity.id
_entity.type
_entity.pdbx_description
1 polymer ?
#
loop_
_entity_poly.entity_id
_entity_poly.type
_entity_poly.pdbx_seq_one_letter_code
_entity_poly.pdbx_strand_id
1 'polypeptide(L)'
;GEKGDKGDKGDKGQNGSCAGWFYGTLWTKGDLYKEDGAERPVGIKVYKEAESGGFVSTYMDEIYLKKGHTYSVTISASMELQSHEDRSGNYSVQMTDNYDDGFCREATRIKRDGVKLPYSRDQHHFSFSRIYIASDEDIPLRFKIEQSSYKTTLLGFNGTITITALD
;
A
#
# COMPACT_ATOMS: atom_id res chain seq x y z
N GLY A 1 33.18 -5.14 -31.59
CA GLY A 1 33.30 -5.15 -31.47
C GLY A 1 33.03 -4.94 -31.56
N GLU A 2 33.00 -5.08 -31.44
CA GLU A 2 32.89 -4.98 -31.15
C GLU A 2 32.33 -4.60 -30.70
N LYS A 3 32.06 -4.65 -30.63
CA LYS A 3 31.55 -4.33 -29.93
C LYS A 3 31.06 -4.24 -29.14
N GLY A 4 31.07 -4.42 -28.85
CA GLY A 4 30.85 -4.45 -27.90
C GLY A 4 30.06 -4.43 -27.38
N ASP A 5 29.86 -4.80 -27.02
CA ASP A 5 29.20 -4.70 -26.33
C ASP A 5 28.81 -4.42 -25.55
N LYS A 6 28.81 -4.51 -25.50
CA LYS A 6 28.50 -4.14 -24.66
C LYS A 6 28.12 -3.62 -23.65
N GLY A 7 28.69 -3.78 -23.16
CA GLY A 7 28.56 -3.21 -21.89
C GLY A 7 27.26 -2.69 -21.49
N ASP A 8 26.58 -2.40 -22.14
CA ASP A 8 25.40 -1.83 -21.79
C ASP A 8 24.60 -2.44 -20.77
N LYS A 9 25.04 -3.46 -20.21
CA LYS A 9 24.28 -4.10 -19.25
C LYS A 9 24.17 -3.41 -17.98
N GLY A 10 25.14 -2.68 -17.61
CA GLY A 10 25.07 -1.87 -16.44
C GLY A 10 23.89 -0.96 -16.45
N ASP A 11 23.48 -0.64 -17.64
CA ASP A 11 22.38 0.27 -17.73
C ASP A 11 21.10 -0.27 -17.16
N LYS A 12 20.95 -1.55 -17.07
CA LYS A 12 19.75 -2.10 -16.49
C LYS A 12 19.56 -1.72 -15.06
N GLY A 13 20.61 -1.71 -14.27
CA GLY A 13 20.50 -1.26 -12.92
C GLY A 13 20.02 0.16 -12.84
N GLN A 14 20.51 1.00 -13.73
CA GLN A 14 20.14 2.40 -13.74
C GLN A 14 18.71 2.61 -14.16
N ASN A 15 18.17 1.73 -14.95
CA ASN A 15 16.80 1.82 -15.41
C ASN A 15 15.84 1.14 -14.48
N GLY A 16 16.36 0.47 -13.48
CA GLY A 16 15.56 -0.27 -12.54
C GLY A 16 15.24 -1.67 -13.02
N SER A 17 14.97 -2.54 -12.10
CA SER A 17 14.53 -3.89 -12.39
C SER A 17 13.47 -4.30 -11.41
N CYS A 18 12.55 -5.14 -11.85
CA CYS A 18 11.48 -5.62 -10.99
C CYS A 18 12.10 -6.43 -9.85
N ALA A 19 11.97 -5.95 -8.65
CA ALA A 19 12.46 -6.62 -7.46
C ALA A 19 11.40 -7.49 -6.81
N GLY A 20 10.13 -7.15 -7.00
CA GLY A 20 9.07 -7.96 -6.43
C GLY A 20 7.69 -7.56 -6.92
N TRP A 21 6.84 -8.56 -7.02
CA TRP A 21 5.44 -8.43 -7.36
C TRP A 21 4.61 -9.11 -6.29
N PHE A 22 3.64 -8.39 -5.79
CA PHE A 22 2.76 -8.90 -4.75
C PHE A 22 1.34 -8.52 -5.07
N TYR A 23 0.39 -9.27 -4.50
CA TYR A 23 -0.95 -8.72 -4.43
C TYR A 23 -1.38 -8.66 -2.96
N GLY A 24 -2.25 -7.70 -2.68
CA GLY A 24 -2.78 -7.47 -1.35
C GLY A 24 -4.27 -7.69 -1.31
N THR A 25 -4.74 -8.28 -0.23
CA THR A 25 -6.16 -8.50 0.01
C THR A 25 -6.43 -8.41 1.49
N LEU A 26 -7.63 -8.71 1.92
CA LEU A 26 -7.97 -8.76 3.34
C LEU A 26 -7.95 -10.18 3.85
N TRP A 27 -7.55 -10.35 5.10
CA TRP A 27 -7.79 -11.60 5.81
C TRP A 27 -9.29 -11.76 6.00
N THR A 28 -9.95 -10.72 6.49
CA THR A 28 -11.40 -10.65 6.63
C THR A 28 -11.80 -9.20 6.51
N LYS A 29 -13.04 -8.95 6.11
CA LYS A 29 -13.56 -7.59 6.20
C LYS A 29 -13.56 -7.15 7.67
N GLY A 30 -13.45 -5.87 7.92
CA GLY A 30 -13.34 -5.39 9.29
C GLY A 30 -13.74 -3.95 9.48
N ASP A 31 -14.24 -3.68 10.68
CA ASP A 31 -14.51 -2.32 11.09
C ASP A 31 -13.20 -1.60 11.36
N LEU A 32 -13.10 -0.38 10.91
CA LEU A 32 -11.94 0.46 11.13
C LEU A 32 -12.00 1.19 12.46
N TYR A 33 -12.89 0.73 13.34
CA TYR A 33 -13.11 1.30 14.66
C TYR A 33 -13.43 0.19 15.65
N LYS A 34 -13.14 0.45 16.91
CA LYS A 34 -13.50 -0.43 18.04
C LYS A 34 -14.87 -0.03 18.56
N GLU A 35 -15.43 -0.85 19.45
CA GLU A 35 -16.73 -0.58 20.07
C GLU A 35 -16.81 0.81 20.71
N ASP A 36 -15.72 1.26 21.31
CA ASP A 36 -15.67 2.57 21.96
C ASP A 36 -15.44 3.71 20.96
N GLY A 37 -15.34 3.39 19.67
CA GLY A 37 -15.11 4.38 18.63
C GLY A 37 -13.65 4.66 18.32
N ALA A 38 -12.73 4.08 19.08
CA ALA A 38 -11.30 4.26 18.80
C ALA A 38 -10.91 3.63 17.47
N GLU A 39 -9.85 4.13 16.88
CA GLU A 39 -9.37 3.63 15.59
C GLU A 39 -8.85 2.20 15.68
N ARG A 40 -9.10 1.45 14.63
CA ARG A 40 -8.64 0.08 14.51
C ARG A 40 -8.17 -0.16 13.09
N PRO A 41 -6.90 0.12 12.78
CA PRO A 41 -6.38 -0.13 11.44
C PRO A 41 -6.44 -1.61 11.07
N VAL A 42 -6.73 -1.86 9.79
CA VAL A 42 -6.82 -3.22 9.27
C VAL A 42 -5.65 -3.46 8.33
N GLY A 43 -4.84 -4.46 8.64
CA GLY A 43 -3.68 -4.80 7.84
C GLY A 43 -4.05 -5.47 6.53
N ILE A 44 -3.28 -5.19 5.50
CA ILE A 44 -3.43 -5.82 4.20
C ILE A 44 -2.60 -7.10 4.21
N LYS A 45 -3.23 -8.21 3.83
CA LYS A 45 -2.53 -9.49 3.64
C LYS A 45 -1.81 -9.45 2.30
N VAL A 46 -0.53 -9.81 2.32
CA VAL A 46 0.32 -9.70 1.13
C VAL A 46 0.76 -11.08 0.66
N TYR A 47 0.58 -11.33 -0.61
CA TYR A 47 1.02 -12.56 -1.27
C TYR A 47 2.10 -12.24 -2.29
N LYS A 48 3.22 -12.92 -2.20
CA LYS A 48 4.31 -12.75 -3.16
C LYS A 48 4.01 -13.54 -4.43
N GLU A 49 3.97 -12.85 -5.56
CA GLU A 49 3.77 -13.45 -6.86
C GLU A 49 5.08 -13.76 -7.56
N ALA A 50 6.04 -12.87 -7.44
CA ALA A 50 7.34 -13.02 -8.06
C ALA A 50 8.36 -12.16 -7.34
N GLU A 51 9.62 -12.51 -7.50
CA GLU A 51 10.71 -11.78 -6.89
C GLU A 51 11.99 -12.10 -7.66
N SER A 52 12.87 -11.11 -7.77
CA SER A 52 14.18 -11.34 -8.38
C SER A 52 15.23 -10.48 -7.71
N GLY A 53 16.47 -10.93 -7.79
CA GLY A 53 17.62 -10.18 -7.31
C GLY A 53 17.82 -10.17 -5.80
N GLY A 54 16.94 -10.78 -5.04
CA GLY A 54 17.09 -10.83 -3.58
C GLY A 54 16.93 -9.47 -2.89
N PHE A 55 16.27 -8.53 -3.53
CA PHE A 55 16.11 -7.18 -2.99
C PHE A 55 15.00 -7.05 -1.95
N VAL A 56 14.04 -7.94 -1.96
CA VAL A 56 12.89 -7.88 -1.06
C VAL A 56 12.64 -9.22 -0.42
N SER A 57 12.07 -9.19 0.77
CA SER A 57 11.62 -10.39 1.46
C SER A 57 10.31 -10.07 2.17
N THR A 58 9.59 -11.10 2.61
CA THR A 58 8.33 -10.90 3.31
C THR A 58 8.30 -11.74 4.57
N TYR A 59 7.65 -11.21 5.58
CA TYR A 59 7.37 -11.94 6.81
C TYR A 59 6.12 -11.36 7.46
N MET A 60 5.10 -12.20 7.65
CA MET A 60 3.85 -11.81 8.32
C MET A 60 3.25 -10.51 7.77
N ASP A 61 3.09 -10.45 6.46
CA ASP A 61 2.50 -9.31 5.75
C ASP A 61 3.35 -8.03 5.75
N GLU A 62 4.57 -8.10 6.25
CA GLU A 62 5.53 -7.03 6.05
C GLU A 62 6.40 -7.34 4.85
N ILE A 63 6.68 -6.31 4.06
CA ILE A 63 7.61 -6.39 2.93
C ILE A 63 8.86 -5.65 3.36
N TYR A 64 10.00 -6.33 3.34
CA TYR A 64 11.28 -5.73 3.72
C TYR A 64 12.05 -5.35 2.48
N LEU A 65 12.37 -4.06 2.35
CA LEU A 65 13.24 -3.56 1.30
C LEU A 65 14.67 -3.60 1.81
N LYS A 66 15.50 -4.37 1.14
CA LYS A 66 16.88 -4.61 1.61
C LYS A 66 17.71 -3.33 1.60
N LYS A 67 18.48 -3.11 2.64
CA LYS A 67 19.37 -1.95 2.75
C LYS A 67 20.37 -1.86 1.61
N GLY A 68 20.82 -0.66 1.33
CA GLY A 68 21.81 -0.38 0.31
C GLY A 68 21.22 -0.07 -1.06
N HIS A 69 19.91 0.09 -1.16
CA HIS A 69 19.25 0.29 -2.45
C HIS A 69 18.12 1.32 -2.35
N THR A 70 17.75 1.82 -3.49
CA THR A 70 16.62 2.73 -3.64
C THR A 70 15.52 2.02 -4.43
N TYR A 71 14.28 2.20 -4.00
CA TYR A 71 13.16 1.46 -4.56
C TYR A 71 12.02 2.37 -4.97
N SER A 72 11.34 1.99 -6.04
CA SER A 72 10.04 2.54 -6.38
C SER A 72 8.99 1.50 -6.03
N VAL A 73 8.01 1.88 -5.25
CA VAL A 73 6.89 1.02 -4.89
C VAL A 73 5.62 1.63 -5.45
N THR A 74 4.91 0.86 -6.25
CA THR A 74 3.64 1.31 -6.83
C THR A 74 2.55 0.35 -6.44
N ILE A 75 1.45 0.89 -5.96
CA ILE A 75 0.25 0.13 -5.58
C ILE A 75 -0.90 0.58 -6.44
N SER A 76 -1.59 -0.38 -7.05
CA SER A 76 -2.83 -0.12 -7.75
C SER A 76 -3.90 -1.00 -7.11
N ALA A 77 -4.93 -0.38 -6.55
CA ALA A 77 -5.86 -1.11 -5.70
C ALA A 77 -7.28 -0.59 -5.82
N SER A 78 -8.21 -1.45 -5.40
CA SER A 78 -9.58 -1.04 -5.16
C SER A 78 -9.99 -1.48 -3.76
N MET A 79 -10.88 -0.73 -3.14
CA MET A 79 -11.45 -1.11 -1.86
C MET A 79 -12.92 -0.73 -1.80
N GLU A 80 -13.65 -1.50 -1.03
CA GLU A 80 -15.06 -1.24 -0.80
C GLU A 80 -15.25 -0.81 0.64
N LEU A 81 -15.93 0.32 0.83
CA LEU A 81 -16.16 0.94 2.13
C LEU A 81 -17.64 1.03 2.41
N GLN A 82 -17.99 0.87 3.68
CA GLN A 82 -19.34 1.04 4.15
C GLN A 82 -19.35 2.02 5.32
N SER A 83 -20.18 3.05 5.22
CA SER A 83 -20.33 4.02 6.29
C SER A 83 -21.22 3.47 7.39
N HIS A 84 -20.85 3.75 8.64
CA HIS A 84 -21.66 3.43 9.81
C HIS A 84 -22.00 4.66 10.63
N GLU A 85 -21.74 5.86 10.12
CA GLU A 85 -22.19 7.07 10.79
C GLU A 85 -23.69 7.25 10.61
N ASP A 86 -24.35 7.62 11.68
CA ASP A 86 -25.77 7.56 11.79
C ASP A 86 -26.57 8.16 10.66
N ARG A 87 -26.32 9.33 10.23
CA ARG A 87 -27.17 9.98 9.25
C ARG A 87 -26.42 10.64 8.13
N SER A 88 -25.11 10.68 8.26
CA SER A 88 -24.32 11.39 7.27
C SER A 88 -23.89 10.51 6.11
N GLY A 89 -23.61 9.23 6.40
CA GLY A 89 -23.02 8.35 5.43
C GLY A 89 -21.62 8.78 5.01
N ASN A 90 -21.00 9.65 5.79
CA ASN A 90 -19.66 10.17 5.48
C ASN A 90 -18.58 9.17 5.89
N TYR A 91 -17.43 9.31 5.27
CA TYR A 91 -16.24 8.61 5.73
C TYR A 91 -14.98 9.35 5.27
N SER A 92 -13.88 9.02 5.92
CA SER A 92 -12.56 9.48 5.54
C SER A 92 -11.60 8.36 5.87
N VAL A 93 -11.00 7.77 4.85
CA VAL A 93 -10.21 6.55 4.98
C VAL A 93 -8.92 6.72 4.16
N GLN A 94 -7.83 6.20 4.68
CA GLN A 94 -6.54 6.28 4.01
C GLN A 94 -5.73 5.01 4.29
N MET A 95 -4.67 4.85 3.51
CA MET A 95 -3.71 3.79 3.70
C MET A 95 -2.47 4.34 4.42
N THR A 96 -1.83 3.50 5.22
CA THR A 96 -0.53 3.79 5.80
C THR A 96 0.46 2.74 5.33
N ASP A 97 1.74 3.10 5.29
CA ASP A 97 2.82 2.19 4.87
C ASP A 97 3.74 1.82 6.02
N ASN A 98 3.43 2.24 7.23
CA ASN A 98 4.28 2.05 8.40
C ASN A 98 5.60 2.81 8.29
N TYR A 99 5.67 3.80 7.42
CA TYR A 99 6.80 4.71 7.30
C TYR A 99 6.38 6.02 7.94
N ASP A 100 7.13 6.47 8.89
CA ASP A 100 6.65 7.45 9.86
C ASP A 100 6.72 8.90 9.39
N ASP A 101 6.06 9.24 8.29
CA ASP A 101 6.08 10.62 7.80
C ASP A 101 4.72 11.14 7.28
N GLY A 102 3.68 10.32 7.34
CA GLY A 102 2.34 10.73 6.94
C GLY A 102 2.11 10.86 5.44
N PHE A 103 3.13 10.69 4.62
CA PHE A 103 2.98 10.87 3.18
C PHE A 103 1.96 9.91 2.57
N CYS A 104 2.04 8.62 2.92
CA CYS A 104 1.13 7.62 2.40
C CYS A 104 -0.31 7.94 2.76
N ARG A 105 -0.56 8.40 3.98
CA ARG A 105 -1.89 8.79 4.43
C ARG A 105 -2.46 9.90 3.56
N GLU A 106 -1.69 10.96 3.38
CA GLU A 106 -2.15 12.10 2.59
C GLU A 106 -2.38 11.73 1.13
N ALA A 107 -1.51 10.91 0.57
CA ALA A 107 -1.57 10.54 -0.84
C ALA A 107 -2.73 9.60 -1.16
N THR A 108 -3.23 8.85 -0.17
CA THR A 108 -4.25 7.82 -0.40
C THR A 108 -5.61 8.14 0.19
N ARG A 109 -5.76 9.31 0.82
CA ARG A 109 -7.00 9.63 1.52
C ARG A 109 -8.19 9.71 0.59
N ILE A 110 -9.24 9.01 0.95
CA ILE A 110 -10.51 8.99 0.24
C ILE A 110 -11.58 9.50 1.19
N LYS A 111 -12.32 10.51 0.75
CA LYS A 111 -13.38 11.11 1.56
C LYS A 111 -14.69 11.09 0.83
N ARG A 112 -15.75 10.92 1.58
CA ARG A 112 -17.09 11.18 1.13
C ARG A 112 -17.76 12.11 2.13
N ASP A 113 -18.16 13.29 1.65
CA ASP A 113 -18.80 14.31 2.46
C ASP A 113 -20.19 14.59 1.92
N GLY A 114 -21.04 15.18 2.76
CA GLY A 114 -22.35 15.60 2.38
C GLY A 114 -23.43 14.64 2.85
N VAL A 115 -24.66 14.94 2.49
CA VAL A 115 -25.80 14.14 2.92
C VAL A 115 -25.85 12.86 2.11
N LYS A 116 -25.66 11.74 2.77
CA LYS A 116 -25.65 10.41 2.17
C LYS A 116 -26.47 9.46 3.03
N LEU A 117 -26.86 8.35 2.45
CA LEU A 117 -27.55 7.32 3.21
C LEU A 117 -26.57 6.62 4.14
N PRO A 118 -26.94 6.38 5.39
CA PRO A 118 -26.11 5.56 6.27
C PRO A 118 -26.02 4.14 5.73
N TYR A 119 -24.96 3.44 6.08
CA TYR A 119 -24.68 2.06 5.66
C TYR A 119 -24.56 1.91 4.14
N SER A 120 -24.43 3.01 3.40
CA SER A 120 -24.22 2.91 1.96
C SER A 120 -22.80 2.38 1.69
N ARG A 121 -22.68 1.70 0.56
CA ARG A 121 -21.42 1.10 0.14
C ARG A 121 -20.85 1.81 -1.08
N ASP A 122 -19.57 1.98 -1.11
CA ASP A 122 -18.89 2.55 -2.27
C ASP A 122 -17.62 1.78 -2.55
N GLN A 123 -17.34 1.65 -3.84
CA GLN A 123 -16.08 1.06 -4.28
C GLN A 123 -15.19 2.15 -4.83
N HIS A 124 -13.94 2.15 -4.42
CA HIS A 124 -12.96 3.15 -4.83
C HIS A 124 -11.75 2.48 -5.43
N HIS A 125 -11.19 3.14 -6.43
CA HIS A 125 -9.90 2.75 -7.00
C HIS A 125 -8.91 3.82 -6.62
N PHE A 126 -7.69 3.41 -6.30
CA PHE A 126 -6.62 4.36 -6.04
C PHE A 126 -5.28 3.78 -6.47
N SER A 127 -4.34 4.66 -6.70
CA SER A 127 -2.98 4.27 -6.95
C SER A 127 -2.07 5.07 -6.03
N PHE A 128 -0.97 4.45 -5.63
CA PHE A 128 0.01 5.08 -4.76
C PHE A 128 1.38 4.70 -5.26
N SER A 129 2.27 5.68 -5.32
CA SER A 129 3.63 5.45 -5.76
C SER A 129 4.56 6.25 -4.86
N ARG A 130 5.64 5.62 -4.44
CA ARG A 130 6.60 6.25 -3.56
C ARG A 130 7.99 5.70 -3.80
N ILE A 131 9.00 6.55 -3.64
CA ILE A 131 10.41 6.15 -3.63
C ILE A 131 10.85 5.97 -2.19
N TYR A 132 11.45 4.83 -1.89
CA TYR A 132 12.02 4.54 -0.57
C TYR A 132 13.52 4.36 -0.73
N ILE A 133 14.27 5.02 0.14
CA ILE A 133 15.73 4.93 0.12
C ILE A 133 16.16 4.16 1.35
N ALA A 134 16.60 2.92 1.16
CA ALA A 134 17.06 2.06 2.24
C ALA A 134 18.58 2.12 2.30
N SER A 135 19.12 3.11 3.00
CA SER A 135 20.57 3.32 3.05
C SER A 135 21.27 2.33 3.96
N ASP A 136 21.05 2.44 5.26
CA ASP A 136 21.80 1.68 6.25
C ASP A 136 21.01 0.54 6.88
N GLU A 137 19.71 0.55 6.74
CA GLU A 137 18.84 -0.45 7.32
C GLU A 137 17.78 -0.86 6.33
N ASP A 138 17.29 -2.08 6.49
CA ASP A 138 16.12 -2.53 5.73
C ASP A 138 14.93 -1.67 6.09
N ILE A 139 14.05 -1.45 5.11
CA ILE A 139 12.79 -0.73 5.36
C ILE A 139 11.67 -1.75 5.44
N PRO A 140 11.00 -1.88 6.59
CA PRO A 140 9.82 -2.71 6.68
C PRO A 140 8.60 -1.92 6.25
N LEU A 141 7.87 -2.41 5.26
CA LEU A 141 6.63 -1.82 4.82
C LEU A 141 5.47 -2.71 5.26
N ARG A 142 4.53 -2.12 5.96
CA ARG A 142 3.29 -2.79 6.31
C ARG A 142 2.14 -1.88 5.94
N PHE A 143 1.33 -2.32 5.02
CA PHE A 143 0.22 -1.53 4.54
C PHE A 143 -1.03 -1.83 5.36
N LYS A 144 -1.66 -0.77 5.85
CA LYS A 144 -2.90 -0.86 6.63
C LYS A 144 -3.87 0.18 6.15
N ILE A 145 -5.15 -0.13 6.26
CA ILE A 145 -6.22 0.83 5.99
C ILE A 145 -6.74 1.31 7.34
N GLU A 146 -6.91 2.61 7.46
CA GLU A 146 -7.41 3.23 8.68
C GLU A 146 -8.41 4.33 8.36
N GLN A 147 -9.26 4.66 9.30
CA GLN A 147 -10.13 5.82 9.18
C GLN A 147 -9.48 7.04 9.84
N SER A 148 -9.72 8.21 9.30
CA SER A 148 -9.32 9.45 9.97
C SER A 148 -10.51 10.08 10.69
N SER A 149 -11.73 9.75 10.28
CA SER A 149 -12.94 10.18 10.95
C SER A 149 -14.09 9.28 10.51
N TYR A 150 -15.15 9.27 11.31
CA TYR A 150 -16.38 8.52 11.08
C TYR A 150 -16.17 7.00 11.22
N LYS A 151 -17.24 6.32 11.59
CA LYS A 151 -17.22 4.88 11.72
C LYS A 151 -17.39 4.24 10.35
N THR A 152 -16.39 3.51 9.93
CA THR A 152 -16.33 2.95 8.58
C THR A 152 -15.90 1.50 8.63
N THR A 153 -16.50 0.67 7.79
CA THR A 153 -16.12 -0.73 7.64
C THR A 153 -15.43 -0.92 6.30
N LEU A 154 -14.33 -1.61 6.32
CA LEU A 154 -13.61 -2.04 5.11
C LEU A 154 -14.18 -3.39 4.71
N LEU A 155 -14.90 -3.43 3.60
CA LEU A 155 -15.57 -4.63 3.12
C LEU A 155 -14.72 -5.45 2.17
N GLY A 156 -13.80 -4.80 1.48
CA GLY A 156 -12.95 -5.48 0.52
C GLY A 156 -11.73 -4.66 0.17
N PHE A 157 -10.66 -5.33 -0.19
CA PHE A 157 -9.45 -4.72 -0.72
C PHE A 157 -8.79 -5.70 -1.67
N ASN A 158 -8.45 -5.24 -2.85
CA ASN A 158 -7.67 -6.01 -3.80
C ASN A 158 -6.72 -5.07 -4.52
N GLY A 159 -5.45 -5.41 -4.52
CA GLY A 159 -4.47 -4.57 -5.19
C GLY A 159 -3.24 -5.33 -5.58
N THR A 160 -2.47 -4.72 -6.46
CA THR A 160 -1.15 -5.20 -6.84
C THR A 160 -0.11 -4.24 -6.31
N ILE A 161 1.02 -4.77 -5.90
CA ILE A 161 2.15 -4.00 -5.39
C ILE A 161 3.35 -4.38 -6.24
N THR A 162 3.93 -3.39 -6.91
CA THR A 162 5.10 -3.60 -7.75
C THR A 162 6.28 -2.84 -7.16
N ILE A 163 7.37 -3.53 -6.96
CA ILE A 163 8.58 -2.96 -6.40
C ILE A 163 9.70 -3.05 -7.42
N THR A 164 10.34 -1.93 -7.69
CA THR A 164 11.44 -1.82 -8.64
C THR A 164 12.66 -1.32 -7.89
N ALA A 165 13.79 -2.00 -8.04
CA ALA A 165 15.05 -1.51 -7.52
C ALA A 165 15.64 -0.57 -8.56
N LEU A 166 15.97 0.65 -8.14
CA LEU A 166 16.39 1.72 -9.05
C LEU A 166 17.90 1.79 -9.26
N ASP A 167 18.66 1.09 -8.44
CA ASP A 167 20.14 1.15 -8.52
C ASP A 167 20.83 -0.20 -8.60
#